data_7155d338eefd6a8efbd9df0e5bdf24a1
#
_entry.id   7155d338eefd6a8efbd9df0e5bdf24a1
#
_cell.length_a   1.000
_cell.length_b   1.000
_cell.length_c   1.000
_cell.angle_alpha   90.00
_cell.angle_beta   90.00
_cell.angle_gamma   90.00
#
_symmetry.space_group_name_H-M   'P 1'
#
loop_
_entity.id
_entity.type
_entity.pdbx_description
1 polymer ?
#
loop_
_entity_poly.entity_id
_entity_poly.type
_entity_poly.pdbx_seq_one_letter_code
_entity_poly.pdbx_strand_id
1 'polypeptide(L)'
;MVEKKMLEKNQGWWSICLDPSGVGLSTEDWRKEWEKLERGGRTGLAWMIGGADGFSEDFRKSCDSVRSLGPQTLSHDLARVVLLEQIYRLESWRAGHPYHRK
;
A
#
# COMPACT_ATOMS: atom_id res chain seq x y z
N MET A 1 -12.85 -16.45 -3.98
CA MET A 1 -12.26 -16.78 -2.86
C MET A 1 -11.70 -15.60 -2.06
N VAL A 2 -10.60 -15.79 -1.36
CA VAL A 2 -10.12 -14.74 -0.45
C VAL A 2 -9.83 -13.42 -1.16
N GLU A 3 -9.14 -13.46 -2.29
CA GLU A 3 -8.79 -12.25 -3.05
C GLU A 3 -10.03 -11.50 -3.50
N LYS A 4 -11.01 -12.21 -4.04
CA LYS A 4 -12.26 -11.59 -4.49
C LYS A 4 -13.00 -10.94 -3.34
N LYS A 5 -13.05 -11.59 -2.19
CA LYS A 5 -13.72 -11.05 -1.01
C LYS A 5 -13.03 -9.79 -0.50
N MET A 6 -11.69 -9.73 -0.60
CA MET A 6 -10.94 -8.55 -0.21
C MET A 6 -11.34 -7.36 -1.07
N LEU A 7 -11.46 -7.55 -2.38
CA LEU A 7 -11.87 -6.47 -3.28
C LEU A 7 -13.31 -6.04 -3.03
N GLU A 8 -14.22 -6.98 -2.78
CA GLU A 8 -15.61 -6.65 -2.50
C GLU A 8 -15.76 -5.82 -1.22
N LYS A 9 -15.01 -6.16 -0.18
CA LYS A 9 -15.05 -5.43 1.09
C LYS A 9 -14.51 -4.01 0.96
N ASN A 10 -13.63 -3.78 0.00
CA ASN A 10 -12.96 -2.50 -0.17
C ASN A 10 -13.54 -1.70 -1.33
N GLN A 11 -14.77 -2.01 -1.72
CA GLN A 11 -15.45 -1.29 -2.79
C GLN A 11 -15.55 0.19 -2.44
N GLY A 12 -15.18 1.06 -3.39
CA GLY A 12 -15.14 2.50 -3.17
C GLY A 12 -13.81 3.00 -2.62
N TRP A 13 -12.96 2.09 -2.17
CA TRP A 13 -11.63 2.42 -1.67
C TRP A 13 -10.61 2.20 -2.78
N TRP A 14 -9.52 2.94 -2.70
CA TRP A 14 -8.38 2.70 -3.60
C TRP A 14 -7.59 1.52 -3.08
N SER A 15 -7.54 0.45 -3.85
CA SER A 15 -6.85 -0.77 -3.43
C SER A 15 -5.39 -0.75 -3.86
N ILE A 16 -4.49 -1.00 -2.91
CA ILE A 16 -3.06 -1.05 -3.15
C ILE A 16 -2.59 -2.45 -2.78
N CYS A 17 -2.18 -3.20 -3.80
CA CYS A 17 -1.63 -4.53 -3.62
C CYS A 17 -0.12 -4.39 -3.37
N LEU A 18 0.36 -4.90 -2.24
CA LEU A 18 1.79 -4.91 -1.94
C LEU A 18 2.38 -6.22 -2.42
N ASP A 19 3.22 -6.15 -3.43
CA ASP A 19 3.80 -7.32 -4.08
C ASP A 19 5.20 -6.96 -4.58
N PRO A 20 6.17 -7.87 -4.46
CA PRO A 20 7.54 -7.60 -4.94
C PRO A 20 7.63 -7.23 -6.41
N SER A 21 6.66 -7.64 -7.23
CA SER A 21 6.62 -7.30 -8.65
C SER A 21 6.12 -5.88 -8.92
N GLY A 22 5.63 -5.19 -7.90
CA GLY A 22 5.11 -3.84 -8.08
C GLY A 22 6.20 -2.78 -8.18
N VAL A 23 5.79 -1.56 -8.46
CA VAL A 23 6.70 -0.42 -8.52
C VAL A 23 7.12 -0.03 -7.11
N GLY A 24 8.44 0.06 -6.89
CA GLY A 24 8.98 0.55 -5.63
C GLY A 24 9.01 2.07 -5.63
N LEU A 25 8.47 2.66 -4.57
CA LEU A 25 8.44 4.10 -4.41
C LEU A 25 9.24 4.51 -3.18
N SER A 26 9.89 5.66 -3.27
CA SER A 26 10.48 6.29 -2.09
C SER A 26 9.36 6.75 -1.16
N THR A 27 9.69 7.03 0.09
CA THR A 27 8.71 7.56 1.04
C THR A 27 8.10 8.86 0.52
N GLU A 28 8.90 9.71 -0.11
CA GLU A 28 8.42 10.96 -0.68
C GLU A 28 7.44 10.73 -1.83
N ASP A 29 7.72 9.75 -2.68
CA ASP A 29 6.83 9.41 -3.79
C ASP A 29 5.52 8.81 -3.27
N TRP A 30 5.57 8.01 -2.21
CA TRP A 30 4.38 7.51 -1.54
C TRP A 30 3.52 8.66 -1.01
N ARG A 31 4.16 9.67 -0.43
CA ARG A 31 3.44 10.84 0.07
C ARG A 31 2.71 11.56 -1.06
N LYS A 32 3.37 11.77 -2.19
CA LYS A 32 2.77 12.43 -3.34
C LYS A 32 1.59 11.63 -3.89
N GLU A 33 1.75 10.31 -3.99
CA GLU A 33 0.68 9.45 -4.47
C GLU A 33 -0.51 9.48 -3.51
N TRP A 34 -0.24 9.41 -2.21
CA TRP A 34 -1.29 9.47 -1.20
C TRP A 34 -2.07 10.78 -1.28
N GLU A 35 -1.38 11.91 -1.37
CA GLU A 35 -2.03 13.22 -1.49
C GLU A 35 -2.89 13.30 -2.74
N LYS A 36 -2.41 12.74 -3.84
CA LYS A 36 -3.15 12.70 -5.10
C LYS A 36 -4.43 11.88 -4.95
N LEU A 37 -4.35 10.73 -4.31
CA LEU A 37 -5.50 9.85 -4.10
C LEU A 37 -6.52 10.49 -3.14
N GLU A 38 -6.05 11.20 -2.15
CA GLU A 38 -6.89 11.92 -1.23
C GLU A 38 -7.73 12.98 -1.95
N ARG A 39 -7.11 13.71 -2.87
CA ARG A 39 -7.82 14.68 -3.68
C ARG A 39 -8.79 14.04 -4.68
N GLY A 40 -8.61 12.76 -4.97
CA GLY A 40 -9.45 12.03 -5.91
C GLY A 40 -10.82 11.64 -5.37
N GLY A 41 -11.12 11.94 -4.12
CA GLY A 41 -12.45 11.70 -3.56
C GLY A 41 -12.75 10.26 -3.18
N ARG A 42 -11.73 9.41 -3.06
CA ARG A 42 -11.95 8.03 -2.62
C ARG A 42 -12.26 7.98 -1.13
N THR A 43 -12.97 6.93 -0.73
CA THR A 43 -13.32 6.71 0.68
C THR A 43 -12.07 6.53 1.54
N GLY A 44 -11.07 5.87 1.01
CA GLY A 44 -9.80 5.65 1.71
C GLY A 44 -8.89 4.73 0.91
N LEU A 45 -7.82 4.30 1.54
CA LEU A 45 -6.83 3.40 0.95
C LEU A 45 -6.94 2.03 1.60
N ALA A 46 -6.98 0.98 0.78
CA ALA A 46 -7.00 -0.40 1.25
C ALA A 46 -5.68 -1.06 0.88
N TRP A 47 -4.88 -1.37 1.88
CA TRP A 47 -3.58 -1.99 1.71
C TRP A 47 -3.72 -3.50 1.82
N MET A 48 -3.29 -4.22 0.81
CA MET A 48 -3.41 -5.68 0.78
C MET A 48 -2.04 -6.32 0.79
N ILE A 49 -1.79 -7.14 1.79
CA ILE A 49 -0.52 -7.85 1.95
C ILE A 49 -0.76 -9.32 1.67
N GLY A 50 -0.04 -9.87 0.71
CA GLY A 50 -0.16 -11.28 0.36
C GLY A 50 0.60 -12.19 1.29
N GLY A 51 0.31 -13.49 1.22
CA GLY A 51 1.07 -14.51 1.92
C GLY A 51 2.42 -14.77 1.24
N ALA A 52 3.06 -15.89 1.62
CA ALA A 52 4.39 -16.23 1.13
C ALA A 52 4.48 -16.32 -0.39
N ASP A 53 3.42 -16.76 -1.04
CA ASP A 53 3.38 -16.91 -2.50
C ASP A 53 2.92 -15.64 -3.22
N GLY A 54 2.63 -14.59 -2.48
CA GLY A 54 2.15 -13.34 -3.05
C GLY A 54 0.71 -13.45 -3.55
N PHE A 55 0.33 -12.54 -4.42
CA PHE A 55 -0.99 -12.52 -5.02
C PHE A 55 -0.96 -13.09 -6.44
N SER A 56 -2.10 -13.59 -6.90
CA SER A 56 -2.23 -14.02 -8.29
C SER A 56 -2.10 -12.82 -9.23
N GLU A 57 -1.74 -13.10 -10.48
CA GLU A 57 -1.65 -12.05 -11.48
C GLU A 57 -2.99 -11.37 -11.71
N ASP A 58 -4.07 -12.16 -11.74
CA ASP A 58 -5.41 -11.63 -11.93
C ASP A 58 -5.80 -10.68 -10.80
N PHE A 59 -5.47 -11.04 -9.56
CA PHE A 59 -5.75 -10.18 -8.41
C PHE A 59 -4.97 -8.87 -8.51
N ARG A 60 -3.67 -8.95 -8.86
CA ARG A 60 -2.84 -7.76 -9.02
C ARG A 60 -3.41 -6.82 -10.06
N LYS A 61 -3.87 -7.35 -11.18
CA LYS A 61 -4.48 -6.54 -12.24
C LYS A 61 -5.80 -5.91 -11.82
N SER A 62 -6.49 -6.52 -10.86
CA SER A 62 -7.76 -6.00 -10.35
C SER A 62 -7.58 -4.89 -9.33
N CYS A 63 -6.39 -4.75 -8.76
CA CYS A 63 -6.12 -3.68 -7.80
C CYS A 63 -5.86 -2.37 -8.52
N ASP A 64 -6.13 -1.27 -7.84
CA ASP A 64 -5.90 0.06 -8.41
C ASP A 64 -4.41 0.35 -8.58
N SER A 65 -3.61 -0.13 -7.65
CA SER A 65 -2.15 0.03 -7.70
C SER A 65 -1.47 -1.25 -7.24
N VAL A 66 -0.27 -1.50 -7.76
CA VAL A 66 0.61 -2.56 -7.28
C VAL A 66 1.92 -1.89 -6.91
N ARG A 67 2.31 -2.01 -5.65
CA ARG A 67 3.51 -1.34 -5.13
C ARG A 67 4.38 -2.33 -4.38
N SER A 68 5.67 -2.07 -4.36
CA SER A 68 6.65 -2.88 -3.65
C SER A 68 7.21 -2.11 -2.47
N LEU A 69 7.42 -2.83 -1.36
CA LEU A 69 8.08 -2.25 -0.18
C LEU A 69 9.61 -2.24 -0.32
N GLY A 70 10.10 -2.69 -1.47
CA GLY A 70 11.53 -2.75 -1.76
C GLY A 70 11.85 -3.97 -2.60
N PRO A 71 13.11 -4.13 -3.02
CA PRO A 71 13.49 -5.25 -3.89
C PRO A 71 13.58 -6.58 -3.16
N GLN A 72 13.57 -6.58 -1.84
CA GLN A 72 13.70 -7.79 -1.05
C GLN A 72 12.34 -8.43 -0.78
N THR A 73 12.32 -9.76 -0.72
CA THR A 73 11.12 -10.48 -0.33
C THR A 73 11.01 -10.45 1.19
N LEU A 74 9.91 -9.94 1.70
CA LEU A 74 9.65 -9.87 3.13
C LEU A 74 8.59 -10.89 3.53
N SER A 75 8.71 -11.42 4.74
CA SER A 75 7.64 -12.23 5.29
C SER A 75 6.40 -11.36 5.47
N HIS A 76 5.22 -11.99 5.50
CA HIS A 76 3.95 -11.28 5.69
C HIS A 76 3.99 -10.37 6.93
N ASP A 77 4.47 -10.90 8.05
CA ASP A 77 4.51 -10.13 9.30
C ASP A 77 5.47 -8.97 9.23
N LEU A 78 6.64 -9.17 8.63
CA LEU A 78 7.61 -8.09 8.48
C LEU A 78 7.13 -7.04 7.50
N ALA A 79 6.51 -7.45 6.40
CA ALA A 79 5.92 -6.51 5.44
C ALA A 79 4.87 -5.63 6.13
N ARG A 80 4.07 -6.22 7.01
CA ARG A 80 3.08 -5.49 7.78
C ARG A 80 3.71 -4.43 8.68
N VAL A 81 4.80 -4.78 9.36
CA VAL A 81 5.51 -3.84 10.22
C VAL A 81 6.09 -2.68 9.40
N VAL A 82 6.72 -3.00 8.28
CA VAL A 82 7.29 -1.98 7.38
C VAL A 82 6.19 -1.04 6.88
N LEU A 83 5.06 -1.61 6.46
CA LEU A 83 3.94 -0.81 5.98
C LEU A 83 3.40 0.10 7.07
N LEU A 84 3.20 -0.41 8.28
CA LEU A 84 2.67 0.39 9.39
C LEU A 84 3.63 1.53 9.75
N GLU A 85 4.93 1.26 9.70
CA GLU A 85 5.93 2.30 9.94
C GLU A 85 5.83 3.41 8.90
N GLN A 86 5.68 3.05 7.63
CA GLN A 86 5.55 4.03 6.56
C GLN A 86 4.26 4.84 6.68
N ILE A 87 3.16 4.19 7.02
CA ILE A 87 1.89 4.87 7.23
C ILE A 87 2.01 5.88 8.37
N TYR A 88 2.62 5.47 9.47
CA TYR A 88 2.85 6.37 10.61
C TYR A 88 3.72 7.56 10.20
N ARG A 89 4.77 7.31 9.42
CA ARG A 89 5.67 8.36 8.94
C ARG A 89 4.94 9.36 8.05
N LEU A 90 4.12 8.87 7.13
CA LEU A 90 3.37 9.73 6.22
C LEU A 90 2.30 10.55 6.96
N GLU A 91 1.60 9.94 7.89
CA GLU A 91 0.60 10.64 8.71
C GLU A 91 1.25 11.70 9.60
N SER A 92 2.40 11.40 10.18
CA SER A 92 3.14 12.36 11.00
C SER A 92 3.60 13.54 10.15
N TRP A 93 4.10 13.27 8.96
CA TRP A 93 4.53 14.32 8.02
C TRP A 93 3.36 15.23 7.67
N ARG A 94 2.23 14.62 7.33
CA ARG A 94 1.00 15.33 6.99
C ARG A 94 0.53 16.25 8.11
N ALA A 95 0.65 15.80 9.36
CA ALA A 95 0.24 16.55 10.54
C ALA A 95 1.31 17.55 11.02
N GLY A 96 2.44 17.65 10.31
CA GLY A 96 3.50 18.57 10.70
C GLY A 96 4.41 18.07 11.82
N HIS A 97 4.31 16.78 12.16
CA HIS A 97 5.17 16.19 13.18
C HIS A 97 6.58 15.96 12.65
N PRO A 98 7.61 16.07 13.51
CA PRO A 98 9.00 15.94 13.07
C PRO A 98 9.50 14.49 12.94
N TYR A 99 8.62 13.51 12.95
CA TYR A 99 9.04 12.12 12.89
C TYR A 99 9.83 11.81 11.61
N HIS A 100 9.34 12.27 10.45
CA HIS A 100 10.02 12.03 9.19
C HIS A 100 11.15 13.04 9.01
N ARG A 101 12.35 12.53 8.78
CA ARG A 101 13.54 13.35 8.47
C ARG A 101 14.10 12.88 7.15
N LYS A 102 14.38 13.83 6.31
CA LYS A 102 15.00 13.55 5.02
C LYS A 102 16.47 13.17 5.16
#